data_a7a9cdd2763161555ebfbacaee7ac9db
#
_entry.id   a7a9cdd2763161555ebfbacaee7ac9db
#
_cell.length_a   1.000
_cell.length_b   1.000
_cell.length_c   1.000
_cell.angle_alpha   90.00
_cell.angle_beta   90.00
_cell.angle_gamma   90.00
#
_symmetry.space_group_name_H-M   'P 1'
#
loop_
_entity.id
_entity.type
_entity.pdbx_description
1 polymer ?
#
loop_
_entity_poly.entity_id
_entity_poly.type
_entity_poly.pdbx_seq_one_letter_code
_entity_poly.pdbx_strand_id
1 'polypeptide(L)'
;MLRRLAPLALALAAVAGAQSPSTDVAVGVFPFLVGNMDSRIPEIVSNCQTYGIDTLYVSAFRATGPSTGDLWVTDSAGDWNTAWGPVRSTGAGIHLQNLITACHNANIRVVAVLKCFADTVQPDNAAHKQYLLNVIDYFVDAWQPNGQPVYDLDGIALDYIRYVGGTNVNAANVTNFLADVRQRIGNLSLHAYLIASRFTFDGPTYDGNFNSYASVTGSLASQYGQNWQQFAQHCDVLMPMAYTADGSIYNSYALHQAYVRKTAEYARQACTAAGFPSRRVQPTVKTYTGEGETTTTATIEASITGALLGGGNGYQSFRYQFLVNNPTWWTKMAQFAVPGCNWPRPRLAVSSPRLTGAFDPAQTIDSDQAANTLQVRFDYDGDRVFDTLWQANAPASRLARSPGVYTTTMQARDAQGQVSTTRRRYTAGSAVAVTPPSISTTTGGQAQIQIDVGAGGAGNVYLVIASISGTSPGFLWQPGFLVPLNVDGVTTLLASDPNGPLLWNGLGNLDAQGRATAVLTIPPAALTFLAGLPIWWNFLSQTPAGAAACFGDTKLLTLTL
;
A
#
# COMPACT_ATOMS: atom_id res chain seq x y z
N MET A 1 -2.44 -57.86 -19.55
CA MET A 1 -2.26 -56.43 -19.86
C MET A 1 -2.90 -55.45 -18.85
N LEU A 2 -3.71 -55.92 -17.92
CA LEU A 2 -4.44 -55.09 -16.94
C LEU A 2 -3.69 -54.78 -15.60
N ARG A 3 -2.52 -55.38 -15.36
CA ARG A 3 -1.79 -55.19 -14.06
C ARG A 3 -0.72 -54.09 -14.10
N ARG A 4 -0.48 -53.38 -15.21
CA ARG A 4 0.50 -52.31 -15.32
C ARG A 4 -0.09 -50.89 -15.33
N LEU A 5 -1.41 -50.74 -15.30
CA LEU A 5 -2.11 -49.45 -15.27
C LEU A 5 -2.50 -48.98 -13.87
N ALA A 6 -2.46 -49.87 -12.88
CA ALA A 6 -2.85 -49.53 -11.51
C ALA A 6 -1.93 -48.52 -10.78
N PRO A 7 -0.61 -48.55 -10.95
CA PRO A 7 0.23 -47.55 -10.28
C PRO A 7 0.15 -46.15 -10.91
N LEU A 8 -0.23 -46.05 -12.19
CA LEU A 8 -0.38 -44.73 -12.85
C LEU A 8 -1.70 -44.06 -12.43
N ALA A 9 -2.77 -44.82 -12.24
CA ALA A 9 -4.06 -44.34 -11.76
C ALA A 9 -3.99 -43.89 -10.28
N LEU A 10 -3.18 -44.59 -9.45
CA LEU A 10 -2.99 -44.22 -8.05
C LEU A 10 -2.11 -42.94 -7.92
N ALA A 11 -1.16 -42.75 -8.80
CA ALA A 11 -0.34 -41.53 -8.85
C ALA A 11 -1.15 -40.32 -9.32
N LEU A 12 -2.07 -40.50 -10.28
CA LEU A 12 -3.00 -39.44 -10.69
C LEU A 12 -4.08 -39.14 -9.64
N ALA A 13 -4.56 -40.14 -8.90
CA ALA A 13 -5.53 -39.95 -7.84
C ALA A 13 -4.92 -39.28 -6.60
N ALA A 14 -3.63 -39.51 -6.30
CA ALA A 14 -2.92 -38.82 -5.24
C ALA A 14 -2.59 -37.35 -5.58
N VAL A 15 -2.52 -37.01 -6.86
CA VAL A 15 -2.37 -35.62 -7.34
C VAL A 15 -3.73 -34.91 -7.39
N ALA A 16 -4.83 -35.63 -7.60
CA ALA A 16 -6.17 -35.05 -7.63
C ALA A 16 -6.74 -34.71 -6.24
N GLY A 17 -6.08 -35.13 -5.15
CA GLY A 17 -6.44 -34.77 -3.77
C GLY A 17 -5.57 -33.65 -3.19
N ALA A 18 -4.51 -33.23 -3.86
CA ALA A 18 -3.83 -31.99 -3.54
C ALA A 18 -4.69 -30.86 -4.13
N GLN A 19 -5.33 -30.09 -3.27
CA GLN A 19 -6.01 -28.84 -3.66
C GLN A 19 -5.12 -28.12 -4.67
N SER A 20 -5.70 -27.74 -5.80
CA SER A 20 -4.97 -26.92 -6.79
C SER A 20 -4.47 -25.68 -6.06
N PRO A 21 -3.16 -25.46 -5.95
CA PRO A 21 -2.67 -24.28 -5.27
C PRO A 21 -3.18 -23.07 -6.03
N SER A 22 -3.85 -22.22 -5.35
CA SER A 22 -4.26 -20.91 -5.85
C SER A 22 -3.03 -20.10 -6.22
N THR A 23 -3.12 -19.42 -7.31
CA THR A 23 -1.98 -18.77 -7.92
C THR A 23 -2.16 -17.27 -7.87
N ASP A 24 -1.40 -16.59 -7.01
CA ASP A 24 -1.22 -15.14 -7.13
C ASP A 24 -0.42 -14.85 -8.39
N VAL A 25 -1.01 -14.15 -9.33
CA VAL A 25 -0.36 -13.79 -10.59
C VAL A 25 0.01 -12.32 -10.57
N ALA A 26 1.30 -12.05 -10.76
CA ALA A 26 1.81 -10.70 -10.78
C ALA A 26 2.63 -10.42 -12.05
N VAL A 27 2.71 -9.16 -12.40
CA VAL A 27 3.54 -8.68 -13.51
C VAL A 27 4.38 -7.48 -13.10
N GLY A 28 5.64 -7.45 -13.54
CA GLY A 28 6.53 -6.31 -13.37
C GLY A 28 6.41 -5.31 -14.54
N VAL A 29 6.22 -4.03 -14.22
CA VAL A 29 6.17 -2.93 -15.20
C VAL A 29 7.35 -1.98 -14.98
N PHE A 30 8.01 -1.64 -16.08
CA PHE A 30 9.13 -0.70 -16.10
C PHE A 30 8.74 0.57 -16.87
N PRO A 31 8.26 1.63 -16.21
CA PRO A 31 7.72 2.82 -16.84
C PRO A 31 8.66 3.45 -17.87
N PHE A 32 9.96 3.53 -17.56
CA PHE A 32 10.97 4.13 -18.43
C PHE A 32 11.20 3.41 -19.78
N LEU A 33 10.67 2.18 -19.93
CA LEU A 33 10.79 1.40 -21.17
C LEU A 33 9.55 1.49 -22.07
N VAL A 34 8.49 2.15 -21.62
CA VAL A 34 7.19 2.14 -22.29
C VAL A 34 6.83 3.49 -22.92
N GLY A 35 7.63 4.53 -22.66
CA GLY A 35 7.34 5.90 -23.11
C GLY A 35 6.24 6.56 -22.25
N ASN A 36 5.30 7.27 -22.87
CA ASN A 36 4.20 7.92 -22.14
C ASN A 36 3.29 6.88 -21.48
N MET A 37 3.61 6.52 -20.24
CA MET A 37 2.91 5.49 -19.48
C MET A 37 1.47 5.86 -19.12
N ASP A 38 1.18 7.15 -18.92
CA ASP A 38 -0.15 7.58 -18.50
C ASP A 38 -1.22 7.24 -19.52
N SER A 39 -0.90 7.38 -20.81
CA SER A 39 -1.81 6.99 -21.90
C SER A 39 -2.05 5.49 -21.95
N ARG A 40 -1.20 4.68 -21.32
CA ARG A 40 -1.29 3.22 -21.29
C ARG A 40 -1.90 2.63 -20.02
N ILE A 41 -2.22 3.47 -19.02
CA ILE A 41 -2.86 2.99 -17.78
C ILE A 41 -4.12 2.15 -18.09
N PRO A 42 -5.06 2.59 -18.96
CA PRO A 42 -6.24 1.79 -19.29
C PRO A 42 -5.90 0.43 -19.90
N GLU A 43 -4.91 0.37 -20.78
CA GLU A 43 -4.44 -0.88 -21.39
C GLU A 43 -3.83 -1.83 -20.36
N ILE A 44 -2.97 -1.31 -19.47
CA ILE A 44 -2.34 -2.10 -18.41
C ILE A 44 -3.41 -2.73 -17.51
N VAL A 45 -4.36 -1.92 -17.05
CA VAL A 45 -5.44 -2.38 -16.18
C VAL A 45 -6.32 -3.41 -16.88
N SER A 46 -6.70 -3.15 -18.14
CA SER A 46 -7.50 -4.07 -18.96
C SER A 46 -6.80 -5.42 -19.15
N ASN A 47 -5.49 -5.41 -19.45
CA ASN A 47 -4.71 -6.65 -19.58
C ASN A 47 -4.64 -7.40 -18.24
N CYS A 48 -4.41 -6.71 -17.13
CA CYS A 48 -4.42 -7.33 -15.81
C CYS A 48 -5.76 -8.02 -15.51
N GLN A 49 -6.88 -7.34 -15.75
CA GLN A 49 -8.22 -7.92 -15.56
C GLN A 49 -8.49 -9.10 -16.48
N THR A 50 -8.14 -8.97 -17.78
CA THR A 50 -8.38 -9.99 -18.79
C THR A 50 -7.63 -11.28 -18.49
N TYR A 51 -6.40 -11.17 -17.99
CA TYR A 51 -5.51 -12.30 -17.77
C TYR A 51 -5.34 -12.70 -16.30
N GLY A 52 -6.20 -12.18 -15.41
CA GLY A 52 -6.24 -12.57 -14.00
C GLY A 52 -5.02 -12.15 -13.17
N ILE A 53 -4.38 -11.04 -13.55
CA ILE A 53 -3.28 -10.44 -12.77
C ILE A 53 -3.87 -9.70 -11.58
N ASP A 54 -3.42 -10.02 -10.37
CA ASP A 54 -3.90 -9.42 -9.14
C ASP A 54 -2.93 -8.44 -8.49
N THR A 55 -1.67 -8.43 -8.94
CA THR A 55 -0.64 -7.56 -8.40
C THR A 55 0.25 -7.00 -9.50
N LEU A 56 0.44 -5.68 -9.48
CA LEU A 56 1.32 -4.96 -10.38
C LEU A 56 2.56 -4.47 -9.62
N TYR A 57 3.75 -4.90 -10.05
CA TYR A 57 5.03 -4.42 -9.52
C TYR A 57 5.57 -3.32 -10.43
N VAL A 58 5.63 -2.10 -9.94
CA VAL A 58 6.03 -0.93 -10.73
C VAL A 58 7.43 -0.48 -10.33
N SER A 59 8.38 -0.58 -11.25
CA SER A 59 9.71 0.02 -11.03
C SER A 59 9.59 1.53 -10.89
N ALA A 60 9.78 2.02 -9.68
CA ALA A 60 9.56 3.42 -9.33
C ALA A 60 10.85 4.19 -9.08
N PHE A 61 11.91 3.50 -8.65
CA PHE A 61 13.19 4.12 -8.31
C PHE A 61 14.38 3.20 -8.63
N ARG A 62 15.52 3.82 -8.97
CA ARG A 62 16.83 3.16 -9.08
C ARG A 62 17.93 4.03 -8.49
N ALA A 63 18.70 3.49 -7.54
CA ALA A 63 19.93 4.12 -7.11
C ALA A 63 20.95 4.18 -8.25
N THR A 64 21.63 5.33 -8.41
CA THR A 64 22.67 5.57 -9.43
C THR A 64 24.01 5.96 -8.83
N GLY A 65 24.07 6.14 -7.51
CA GLY A 65 25.25 6.48 -6.74
C GLY A 65 24.95 6.51 -5.25
N PRO A 66 25.94 6.83 -4.40
CA PRO A 66 25.82 6.74 -2.94
C PRO A 66 24.69 7.59 -2.33
N SER A 67 24.30 8.68 -2.99
CA SER A 67 23.21 9.56 -2.55
C SER A 67 22.46 10.14 -3.74
N THR A 68 22.38 9.38 -4.84
CA THR A 68 21.73 9.81 -6.08
C THR A 68 20.87 8.68 -6.64
N GLY A 69 19.80 9.02 -7.35
CA GLY A 69 18.94 8.04 -8.00
C GLY A 69 18.09 8.60 -9.13
N ASP A 70 17.55 7.70 -9.93
CA ASP A 70 16.54 7.99 -10.94
C ASP A 70 15.16 7.69 -10.37
N LEU A 71 14.26 8.66 -10.41
CA LEU A 71 12.87 8.52 -10.05
C LEU A 71 12.04 8.40 -11.34
N TRP A 72 11.23 7.36 -11.45
CA TRP A 72 10.42 7.08 -12.64
C TRP A 72 8.92 7.37 -12.45
N VAL A 73 8.62 8.23 -11.47
CA VAL A 73 7.28 8.77 -11.24
C VAL A 73 7.29 10.27 -11.51
N THR A 74 6.23 10.79 -12.13
CA THR A 74 6.18 12.18 -12.64
C THR A 74 5.33 13.11 -11.80
N ASP A 75 4.32 12.61 -11.10
CA ASP A 75 3.36 13.37 -10.31
C ASP A 75 3.97 14.04 -9.06
N SER A 76 5.14 13.61 -8.66
CA SER A 76 5.78 14.02 -7.42
C SER A 76 7.19 14.61 -7.61
N ALA A 77 7.62 14.85 -8.86
CA ALA A 77 8.95 15.41 -9.14
C ALA A 77 9.17 16.78 -8.49
N GLY A 78 8.10 17.55 -8.22
CA GLY A 78 8.15 18.82 -7.49
C GLY A 78 8.16 18.68 -5.96
N ASP A 79 7.85 17.49 -5.45
CA ASP A 79 7.65 17.25 -4.02
C ASP A 79 8.88 16.64 -3.34
N TRP A 80 9.87 16.19 -4.12
CA TRP A 80 11.08 15.61 -3.58
C TRP A 80 11.91 16.66 -2.82
N ASN A 81 12.17 16.37 -1.57
CA ASN A 81 13.03 17.24 -0.76
C ASN A 81 14.50 17.04 -1.13
N THR A 82 15.11 18.04 -1.76
CA THR A 82 16.52 17.99 -2.20
C THR A 82 17.52 17.80 -1.05
N ALA A 83 17.13 18.08 0.21
CA ALA A 83 17.94 17.76 1.38
C ALA A 83 18.16 16.25 1.59
N TRP A 84 17.32 15.39 0.97
CA TRP A 84 17.46 13.94 1.01
C TRP A 84 18.44 13.38 -0.03
N GLY A 85 18.92 14.22 -0.92
CA GLY A 85 19.84 13.88 -2.00
C GLY A 85 19.27 14.19 -3.39
N PRO A 86 20.12 14.32 -4.40
CA PRO A 86 19.68 14.65 -5.75
C PRO A 86 18.94 13.45 -6.38
N VAL A 87 17.80 13.77 -6.97
CA VAL A 87 17.01 12.85 -7.80
C VAL A 87 16.96 13.41 -9.23
N ARG A 88 17.15 12.53 -10.20
CA ARG A 88 16.93 12.86 -11.61
C ARG A 88 15.66 12.16 -12.09
N SER A 89 14.73 12.93 -12.63
CA SER A 89 13.65 12.36 -13.44
C SER A 89 14.23 11.90 -14.78
N THR A 90 13.92 10.70 -15.20
CA THR A 90 14.33 10.17 -16.51
C THR A 90 13.52 10.74 -17.68
N GLY A 91 12.53 11.60 -17.41
CA GLY A 91 11.62 12.16 -18.43
C GLY A 91 10.60 11.15 -18.99
N ALA A 92 10.67 9.88 -18.59
CA ALA A 92 9.75 8.81 -18.95
C ALA A 92 9.20 8.19 -17.66
N GLY A 93 8.26 8.89 -17.04
CA GLY A 93 7.66 8.46 -15.79
C GLY A 93 6.19 8.12 -15.96
N ILE A 94 5.58 7.71 -14.87
CA ILE A 94 4.16 7.48 -14.73
C ILE A 94 3.61 8.34 -13.60
N HIS A 95 2.40 8.86 -13.77
CA HIS A 95 1.63 9.38 -12.65
C HIS A 95 1.21 8.21 -11.77
N LEU A 96 2.04 7.89 -10.78
CA LEU A 96 1.91 6.65 -9.99
C LEU A 96 0.58 6.60 -9.25
N GLN A 97 0.11 7.73 -8.70
CA GLN A 97 -1.19 7.76 -8.02
C GLN A 97 -2.36 7.49 -8.97
N ASN A 98 -2.29 7.94 -10.22
CA ASN A 98 -3.32 7.65 -11.22
C ASN A 98 -3.35 6.14 -11.55
N LEU A 99 -2.18 5.52 -11.69
CA LEU A 99 -2.09 4.08 -11.89
C LEU A 99 -2.64 3.32 -10.69
N ILE A 100 -2.25 3.69 -9.46
CA ILE A 100 -2.74 3.07 -8.24
C ILE A 100 -4.27 3.16 -8.18
N THR A 101 -4.83 4.34 -8.41
CA THR A 101 -6.29 4.55 -8.39
C THR A 101 -6.99 3.67 -9.41
N ALA A 102 -6.49 3.60 -10.65
CA ALA A 102 -7.07 2.76 -11.68
C ALA A 102 -6.97 1.26 -11.35
N CYS A 103 -5.83 0.82 -10.82
CA CYS A 103 -5.62 -0.56 -10.38
C CYS A 103 -6.53 -0.91 -9.20
N HIS A 104 -6.64 -0.05 -8.19
CA HIS A 104 -7.50 -0.27 -7.03
C HIS A 104 -8.99 -0.37 -7.43
N ASN A 105 -9.44 0.46 -8.36
CA ASN A 105 -10.81 0.35 -8.91
C ASN A 105 -11.06 -0.98 -9.62
N ALA A 106 -10.00 -1.62 -10.12
CA ALA A 106 -10.03 -2.94 -10.75
C ALA A 106 -9.69 -4.10 -9.77
N ASN A 107 -9.52 -3.81 -8.47
CA ASN A 107 -9.06 -4.75 -7.44
C ASN A 107 -7.68 -5.35 -7.72
N ILE A 108 -6.79 -4.60 -8.33
CA ILE A 108 -5.39 -4.95 -8.57
C ILE A 108 -4.53 -4.21 -7.54
N ARG A 109 -3.65 -4.93 -6.85
CA ARG A 109 -2.69 -4.35 -5.91
C ARG A 109 -1.51 -3.72 -6.66
N VAL A 110 -0.94 -2.65 -6.09
CA VAL A 110 0.23 -1.98 -6.66
C VAL A 110 1.37 -1.95 -5.64
N VAL A 111 2.51 -2.50 -6.04
CA VAL A 111 3.73 -2.57 -5.25
C VAL A 111 4.82 -1.79 -5.96
N ALA A 112 5.42 -0.80 -5.29
CA ALA A 112 6.54 -0.05 -5.86
C ALA A 112 7.85 -0.84 -5.73
N VAL A 113 8.59 -0.97 -6.83
CA VAL A 113 9.90 -1.63 -6.86
C VAL A 113 10.99 -0.58 -6.77
N LEU A 114 11.86 -0.73 -5.78
CA LEU A 114 13.00 0.14 -5.53
C LEU A 114 14.29 -0.66 -5.74
N LYS A 115 15.08 -0.30 -6.75
CA LYS A 115 16.41 -0.85 -6.98
C LYS A 115 17.40 -0.15 -6.04
N CYS A 116 17.83 -0.86 -4.98
CA CYS A 116 18.50 -0.27 -3.83
C CYS A 116 20.01 -0.09 -4.02
N PHE A 117 20.76 -1.19 -4.16
CA PHE A 117 22.21 -1.13 -4.30
C PHE A 117 22.58 -1.29 -5.77
N ALA A 118 23.27 -0.27 -6.31
CA ALA A 118 23.75 -0.30 -7.67
C ALA A 118 25.16 -0.92 -7.73
N ASP A 119 25.67 -1.13 -8.93
CA ASP A 119 26.97 -1.80 -9.14
C ASP A 119 28.16 -1.10 -8.49
N THR A 120 28.01 0.19 -8.13
CA THR A 120 29.06 0.99 -7.49
C THR A 120 28.81 1.29 -6.01
N VAL A 121 27.66 0.85 -5.46
CA VAL A 121 27.28 1.15 -4.06
C VAL A 121 27.00 -0.14 -3.32
N GLN A 122 27.72 -0.34 -2.23
CA GLN A 122 27.64 -1.55 -1.42
C GLN A 122 26.76 -1.33 -0.17
N PRO A 123 26.18 -2.41 0.40
CA PRO A 123 25.34 -2.35 1.59
C PRO A 123 26.03 -1.88 2.89
N ASP A 124 27.34 -1.74 2.92
CA ASP A 124 28.10 -1.18 4.04
C ASP A 124 28.13 0.35 4.08
N ASN A 125 27.77 1.01 2.98
CA ASN A 125 27.74 2.47 2.90
C ASN A 125 26.56 3.04 3.70
N ALA A 126 26.83 3.60 4.87
CA ALA A 126 25.82 4.15 5.78
C ALA A 126 25.07 5.35 5.19
N ALA A 127 25.76 6.23 4.45
CA ALA A 127 25.11 7.40 3.80
C ALA A 127 24.14 6.94 2.73
N HIS A 128 24.48 5.91 1.95
CA HIS A 128 23.59 5.34 0.96
C HIS A 128 22.38 4.66 1.58
N LYS A 129 22.55 3.90 2.67
CA LYS A 129 21.42 3.31 3.40
C LYS A 129 20.45 4.39 3.89
N GLN A 130 20.98 5.48 4.47
CA GLN A 130 20.14 6.61 4.90
C GLN A 130 19.41 7.25 3.72
N TYR A 131 20.08 7.44 2.58
CA TYR A 131 19.45 7.93 1.37
C TYR A 131 18.31 7.02 0.89
N LEU A 132 18.51 5.69 0.88
CA LEU A 132 17.46 4.74 0.52
C LEU A 132 16.28 4.78 1.50
N LEU A 133 16.52 4.95 2.80
CA LEU A 133 15.45 5.12 3.78
C LEU A 133 14.63 6.40 3.51
N ASN A 134 15.28 7.49 3.11
CA ASN A 134 14.59 8.72 2.71
C ASN A 134 13.75 8.51 1.43
N VAL A 135 14.27 7.72 0.47
CA VAL A 135 13.49 7.30 -0.73
C VAL A 135 12.26 6.50 -0.33
N ILE A 136 12.40 5.59 0.61
CA ILE A 136 11.28 4.79 1.13
C ILE A 136 10.25 5.69 1.80
N ASP A 137 10.68 6.63 2.65
CA ASP A 137 9.80 7.61 3.27
C ASP A 137 9.02 8.41 2.23
N TYR A 138 9.65 8.81 1.13
CA TYR A 138 8.99 9.47 0.02
C TYR A 138 7.81 8.66 -0.55
N PHE A 139 7.96 7.35 -0.69
CA PHE A 139 6.90 6.49 -1.23
C PHE A 139 5.82 6.11 -0.22
N VAL A 140 6.13 6.06 1.07
CA VAL A 140 5.23 5.47 2.07
C VAL A 140 4.84 6.41 3.19
N ASP A 141 5.59 7.50 3.38
CA ASP A 141 5.42 8.36 4.55
C ASP A 141 4.44 9.52 4.32
N ALA A 142 3.93 10.02 5.43
CA ALA A 142 3.05 11.16 5.53
C ALA A 142 3.84 12.46 5.61
N TRP A 143 4.58 12.79 4.56
CA TRP A 143 5.39 14.03 4.51
C TRP A 143 4.68 15.21 3.84
N GLN A 144 3.49 15.00 3.31
CA GLN A 144 2.63 16.08 2.86
C GLN A 144 2.16 16.94 4.03
N PRO A 145 1.81 18.23 3.81
CA PRO A 145 1.36 19.13 4.85
C PRO A 145 0.15 18.64 5.65
N ASN A 146 -0.67 17.77 5.07
CA ASN A 146 -1.83 17.14 5.72
C ASN A 146 -1.48 15.85 6.49
N GLY A 147 -0.21 15.45 6.54
CA GLY A 147 0.24 14.24 7.21
C GLY A 147 -0.14 12.93 6.52
N GLN A 148 -0.57 12.96 5.25
CA GLN A 148 -0.95 11.77 4.51
C GLN A 148 0.14 11.30 3.56
N PRO A 149 0.29 9.99 3.27
CA PRO A 149 1.24 9.50 2.31
C PRO A 149 0.95 10.04 0.90
N VAL A 150 2.02 10.23 0.12
CA VAL A 150 1.91 10.66 -1.28
C VAL A 150 1.16 9.62 -2.09
N TYR A 151 1.44 8.33 -1.83
CA TYR A 151 0.89 7.19 -2.55
C TYR A 151 0.21 6.19 -1.62
N ASP A 152 -0.90 5.62 -2.03
CA ASP A 152 -1.59 4.53 -1.33
C ASP A 152 -1.19 3.14 -1.86
N LEU A 153 0.12 2.90 -1.92
CA LEU A 153 0.72 1.63 -2.32
C LEU A 153 0.29 0.47 -1.41
N ASP A 154 0.13 -0.72 -1.97
CA ASP A 154 -0.14 -1.95 -1.20
C ASP A 154 1.15 -2.58 -0.64
N GLY A 155 2.31 -2.18 -1.13
CA GLY A 155 3.59 -2.69 -0.68
C GLY A 155 4.79 -2.02 -1.33
N ILE A 156 5.97 -2.36 -0.78
CA ILE A 156 7.29 -1.99 -1.32
C ILE A 156 8.04 -3.29 -1.63
N ALA A 157 8.64 -3.37 -2.80
CA ALA A 157 9.52 -4.44 -3.21
C ALA A 157 10.94 -3.91 -3.36
N LEU A 158 11.90 -4.54 -2.71
CA LEU A 158 13.30 -4.16 -2.79
C LEU A 158 14.04 -5.08 -3.76
N ASP A 159 14.61 -4.48 -4.79
CA ASP A 159 15.49 -5.13 -5.75
C ASP A 159 16.94 -4.73 -5.51
N TYR A 160 17.89 -5.57 -5.92
CA TYR A 160 19.32 -5.36 -5.69
C TYR A 160 19.70 -5.13 -4.22
N ILE A 161 19.00 -5.75 -3.28
CA ILE A 161 19.32 -5.71 -1.85
C ILE A 161 20.45 -6.72 -1.54
N ARG A 162 21.64 -6.40 -2.03
CA ARG A 162 22.79 -7.31 -2.02
C ARG A 162 24.09 -6.58 -2.33
N TYR A 163 25.20 -7.22 -2.01
CA TYR A 163 26.47 -6.86 -2.58
C TYR A 163 26.53 -7.24 -4.07
N VAL A 164 27.39 -6.58 -4.83
CA VAL A 164 27.61 -6.91 -6.26
C VAL A 164 28.34 -8.24 -6.42
N GLY A 165 28.91 -8.75 -5.35
CA GLY A 165 29.76 -9.92 -5.26
C GLY A 165 31.19 -9.52 -4.94
N GLY A 166 31.96 -10.42 -4.32
CA GLY A 166 33.36 -10.17 -4.06
C GLY A 166 33.81 -10.43 -2.62
N THR A 167 34.92 -9.81 -2.24
CA THR A 167 35.51 -9.86 -0.90
C THR A 167 34.82 -8.84 0.01
N ASN A 168 34.85 -9.08 1.32
CA ASN A 168 34.27 -8.20 2.35
C ASN A 168 32.72 -8.12 2.38
N VAL A 169 32.03 -9.15 1.95
CA VAL A 169 30.58 -9.25 2.07
C VAL A 169 30.19 -9.47 3.53
N ASN A 170 29.30 -8.63 4.04
CA ASN A 170 28.71 -8.77 5.37
C ASN A 170 27.18 -8.86 5.27
N ALA A 171 26.64 -10.07 5.44
CA ALA A 171 25.21 -10.31 5.35
C ALA A 171 24.40 -9.52 6.40
N ALA A 172 24.99 -9.21 7.56
CA ALA A 172 24.32 -8.41 8.59
C ALA A 172 23.99 -6.99 8.10
N ASN A 173 24.83 -6.38 7.23
CA ASN A 173 24.52 -5.05 6.68
C ASN A 173 23.25 -5.05 5.83
N VAL A 174 23.02 -6.11 5.07
CA VAL A 174 21.80 -6.27 4.24
C VAL A 174 20.59 -6.56 5.13
N THR A 175 20.74 -7.45 6.11
CA THR A 175 19.65 -7.81 7.02
C THR A 175 19.24 -6.63 7.91
N ASN A 176 20.20 -5.87 8.45
CA ASN A 176 19.92 -4.68 9.24
C ASN A 176 19.20 -3.61 8.41
N PHE A 177 19.60 -3.42 7.15
CA PHE A 177 18.86 -2.53 6.26
C PHE A 177 17.40 -2.97 6.06
N LEU A 178 17.13 -4.28 5.90
CA LEU A 178 15.76 -4.79 5.84
C LEU A 178 14.96 -4.54 7.13
N ALA A 179 15.61 -4.68 8.29
CA ALA A 179 14.99 -4.36 9.58
C ALA A 179 14.64 -2.87 9.69
N ASP A 180 15.54 -1.97 9.26
CA ASP A 180 15.31 -0.54 9.21
C ASP A 180 14.14 -0.20 8.27
N VAL A 181 14.10 -0.83 7.08
CA VAL A 181 12.99 -0.66 6.14
C VAL A 181 11.68 -1.15 6.75
N ARG A 182 11.66 -2.32 7.38
CA ARG A 182 10.46 -2.85 8.04
C ARG A 182 9.93 -1.89 9.11
N GLN A 183 10.83 -1.31 9.90
CA GLN A 183 10.46 -0.30 10.90
C GLN A 183 9.82 0.94 10.24
N ARG A 184 10.39 1.40 9.12
CA ARG A 184 9.91 2.58 8.38
C ARG A 184 8.54 2.38 7.76
N ILE A 185 8.30 1.23 7.12
CA ILE A 185 7.05 0.98 6.40
C ILE A 185 5.93 0.42 7.28
N GLY A 186 6.23 0.04 8.53
CA GLY A 186 5.25 -0.43 9.50
C GLY A 186 4.44 -1.63 9.00
N ASN A 187 3.13 -1.46 8.85
CA ASN A 187 2.19 -2.50 8.43
C ASN A 187 2.08 -2.73 6.91
N LEU A 188 2.79 -1.94 6.10
CA LEU A 188 2.80 -2.10 4.65
C LEU A 188 3.53 -3.39 4.24
N SER A 189 3.12 -4.04 3.15
CA SER A 189 3.74 -5.29 2.70
C SER A 189 5.17 -5.05 2.20
N LEU A 190 6.15 -5.80 2.73
CA LEU A 190 7.55 -5.77 2.30
C LEU A 190 7.89 -7.00 1.48
N HIS A 191 8.38 -6.77 0.28
CA HIS A 191 8.78 -7.81 -0.66
C HIS A 191 10.27 -7.72 -0.96
N ALA A 192 10.93 -8.84 -1.22
CA ALA A 192 12.35 -8.87 -1.53
C ALA A 192 12.66 -9.74 -2.74
N TYR A 193 13.34 -9.16 -3.74
CA TYR A 193 13.93 -9.93 -4.83
C TYR A 193 15.20 -10.63 -4.37
N LEU A 194 15.29 -11.92 -4.67
CA LEU A 194 16.39 -12.78 -4.25
C LEU A 194 17.13 -13.33 -5.46
N ILE A 195 18.47 -13.36 -5.39
CA ILE A 195 19.26 -14.07 -6.39
C ILE A 195 19.09 -15.58 -6.20
N ALA A 196 18.81 -16.30 -7.28
CA ALA A 196 18.57 -17.73 -7.22
C ALA A 196 19.46 -18.56 -8.17
N SER A 197 19.75 -18.03 -9.34
CA SER A 197 20.18 -18.82 -10.49
C SER A 197 21.52 -19.55 -10.35
N ARG A 198 22.53 -18.92 -9.76
CA ARG A 198 23.91 -19.42 -9.92
C ARG A 198 24.25 -20.61 -9.02
N PHE A 199 23.60 -20.76 -7.89
CA PHE A 199 24.01 -21.71 -6.85
C PHE A 199 23.04 -22.87 -6.68
N THR A 200 21.97 -22.91 -7.47
CA THR A 200 20.96 -23.96 -7.34
C THR A 200 21.47 -25.30 -7.83
N PHE A 201 22.39 -25.29 -8.81
CA PHE A 201 22.95 -26.50 -9.40
C PHE A 201 24.28 -26.90 -8.78
N ASP A 202 24.55 -28.20 -8.80
CA ASP A 202 25.85 -28.77 -8.46
C ASP A 202 26.75 -28.78 -9.71
N GLY A 203 27.76 -27.89 -9.70
CA GLY A 203 28.72 -27.78 -10.81
C GLY A 203 28.39 -26.68 -11.85
N PRO A 204 29.34 -26.48 -12.81
CA PRO A 204 29.21 -25.44 -13.84
C PRO A 204 28.24 -25.79 -14.97
N THR A 205 27.94 -27.08 -15.13
CA THR A 205 26.96 -27.61 -16.10
C THR A 205 25.95 -28.43 -15.34
N TYR A 206 24.68 -28.28 -15.69
CA TYR A 206 23.62 -29.05 -15.07
C TYR A 206 23.74 -30.54 -15.46
N ASP A 207 23.94 -31.38 -14.46
CA ASP A 207 24.07 -32.84 -14.59
C ASP A 207 22.87 -33.62 -14.03
N GLY A 208 21.81 -32.94 -13.60
CA GLY A 208 20.64 -33.52 -12.93
C GLY A 208 20.66 -33.36 -11.41
N ASN A 209 21.74 -32.87 -10.82
CA ASN A 209 21.89 -32.71 -9.40
C ASN A 209 21.65 -31.27 -8.97
N PHE A 210 21.15 -31.12 -7.73
CA PHE A 210 20.96 -29.84 -7.08
C PHE A 210 21.78 -29.75 -5.82
N ASN A 211 22.37 -28.60 -5.57
CA ASN A 211 23.00 -28.29 -4.30
C ASN A 211 21.97 -28.36 -3.13
N SER A 212 22.43 -28.66 -1.94
CA SER A 212 21.57 -28.61 -0.76
C SER A 212 21.12 -27.17 -0.45
N TYR A 213 19.97 -27.03 0.23
CA TYR A 213 19.51 -25.74 0.73
C TYR A 213 20.60 -24.98 1.51
N ALA A 214 21.30 -25.65 2.42
CA ALA A 214 22.36 -25.03 3.22
C ALA A 214 23.53 -24.52 2.35
N SER A 215 23.93 -25.30 1.33
CA SER A 215 24.99 -24.89 0.39
C SER A 215 24.60 -23.66 -0.41
N VAL A 216 23.40 -23.65 -0.98
CA VAL A 216 22.89 -22.53 -1.79
C VAL A 216 22.76 -21.27 -0.95
N THR A 217 22.08 -21.34 0.19
CA THR A 217 21.85 -20.16 1.04
C THR A 217 23.14 -19.67 1.70
N GLY A 218 24.07 -20.57 2.04
CA GLY A 218 25.41 -20.22 2.53
C GLY A 218 26.23 -19.46 1.48
N SER A 219 26.21 -19.92 0.23
CA SER A 219 26.88 -19.24 -0.88
C SER A 219 26.27 -17.87 -1.18
N LEU A 220 24.94 -17.74 -1.14
CA LEU A 220 24.25 -16.46 -1.35
C LEU A 220 24.57 -15.47 -0.22
N ALA A 221 24.60 -15.93 1.03
CA ALA A 221 24.97 -15.10 2.17
C ALA A 221 26.43 -14.63 2.10
N SER A 222 27.37 -15.53 1.76
CA SER A 222 28.79 -15.20 1.72
C SER A 222 29.21 -14.36 0.52
N GLN A 223 28.55 -14.50 -0.64
CA GLN A 223 28.93 -13.79 -1.86
C GLN A 223 28.11 -12.52 -2.11
N TYR A 224 26.87 -12.47 -1.66
CA TYR A 224 25.95 -11.38 -1.93
C TYR A 224 25.32 -10.76 -0.68
N GLY A 225 25.55 -11.33 0.49
CA GLY A 225 24.91 -10.87 1.73
C GLY A 225 23.43 -11.23 1.84
N GLN A 226 22.91 -12.07 0.94
CA GLN A 226 21.49 -12.48 0.97
C GLN A 226 21.30 -13.73 1.85
N ASN A 227 20.99 -13.52 3.12
CA ASN A 227 20.56 -14.59 4.01
C ASN A 227 19.03 -14.73 3.94
N TRP A 228 18.54 -15.70 3.16
CA TRP A 228 17.11 -15.88 2.91
C TRP A 228 16.29 -16.16 4.16
N GLN A 229 16.86 -16.88 5.13
CA GLN A 229 16.20 -17.13 6.41
C GLN A 229 15.99 -15.83 7.20
N GLN A 230 16.99 -14.95 7.25
CA GLN A 230 16.88 -13.66 7.91
C GLN A 230 15.94 -12.72 7.12
N PHE A 231 15.94 -12.79 5.78
CA PHE A 231 14.99 -12.04 4.96
C PHE A 231 13.55 -12.40 5.29
N ALA A 232 13.25 -13.68 5.49
CA ALA A 232 11.91 -14.15 5.86
C ALA A 232 11.43 -13.62 7.22
N GLN A 233 12.33 -13.17 8.11
CA GLN A 233 11.95 -12.51 9.37
C GLN A 233 11.35 -11.11 9.13
N HIS A 234 11.82 -10.40 8.13
CA HIS A 234 11.44 -9.00 7.86
C HIS A 234 10.46 -8.85 6.69
N CYS A 235 10.55 -9.71 5.68
CA CYS A 235 9.76 -9.62 4.46
C CYS A 235 8.48 -10.46 4.54
N ASP A 236 7.39 -9.95 3.97
CA ASP A 236 6.12 -10.68 3.84
C ASP A 236 6.12 -11.59 2.61
N VAL A 237 6.90 -11.23 1.57
CA VAL A 237 7.01 -11.97 0.32
C VAL A 237 8.47 -12.12 -0.08
N LEU A 238 8.90 -13.36 -0.29
CA LEU A 238 10.19 -13.69 -0.89
C LEU A 238 10.01 -13.96 -2.39
N MET A 239 10.79 -13.27 -3.22
CA MET A 239 10.67 -13.30 -4.67
C MET A 239 11.98 -13.76 -5.31
N PRO A 240 12.29 -15.07 -5.27
CA PRO A 240 13.50 -15.58 -5.91
C PRO A 240 13.39 -15.40 -7.43
N MET A 241 14.42 -14.79 -8.04
CA MET A 241 14.54 -14.61 -9.49
C MET A 241 14.86 -15.94 -10.14
N ALA A 242 13.81 -16.76 -10.38
CA ALA A 242 13.92 -18.13 -10.84
C ALA A 242 14.05 -18.21 -12.39
N TYR A 243 14.94 -17.40 -12.95
CA TYR A 243 15.36 -17.48 -14.35
C TYR A 243 16.87 -17.65 -14.42
N THR A 244 17.32 -18.36 -15.42
CA THR A 244 18.73 -18.69 -15.65
C THR A 244 19.20 -18.09 -16.96
N ALA A 245 20.50 -17.79 -17.05
CA ALA A 245 21.16 -17.43 -18.29
C ALA A 245 21.78 -18.66 -19.00
N ASP A 246 21.46 -19.88 -18.55
CA ASP A 246 21.93 -21.12 -19.18
C ASP A 246 20.87 -21.66 -20.14
N GLY A 247 21.11 -21.50 -21.44
CA GLY A 247 20.20 -21.93 -22.47
C GLY A 247 19.96 -23.45 -22.51
N SER A 248 20.89 -24.26 -22.04
CA SER A 248 20.75 -25.73 -21.99
C SER A 248 19.66 -26.11 -20.96
N ILE A 249 19.58 -25.38 -19.86
CA ILE A 249 18.55 -25.56 -18.84
C ILE A 249 17.24 -24.95 -19.30
N TYR A 250 17.26 -23.68 -19.69
CA TYR A 250 16.07 -22.90 -20.02
C TYR A 250 15.27 -23.50 -21.17
N ASN A 251 15.95 -24.00 -22.21
CA ASN A 251 15.33 -24.59 -23.40
C ASN A 251 14.85 -26.04 -23.19
N SER A 252 15.16 -26.64 -22.04
CA SER A 252 14.64 -27.95 -21.65
C SER A 252 13.49 -27.79 -20.68
N TYR A 253 12.27 -28.17 -21.09
CA TYR A 253 11.08 -28.08 -20.22
C TYR A 253 11.32 -28.71 -18.84
N ALA A 254 11.81 -29.95 -18.81
CA ALA A 254 11.97 -30.70 -17.58
C ALA A 254 13.06 -30.09 -16.67
N LEU A 255 14.19 -29.65 -17.23
CA LEU A 255 15.29 -29.08 -16.47
C LEU A 255 14.91 -27.69 -15.93
N HIS A 256 14.26 -26.89 -16.76
CA HIS A 256 13.81 -25.55 -16.34
C HIS A 256 12.74 -25.63 -15.26
N GLN A 257 11.75 -26.52 -15.41
CA GLN A 257 10.75 -26.77 -14.39
C GLN A 257 11.39 -27.21 -13.07
N ALA A 258 12.34 -28.17 -13.12
CA ALA A 258 13.03 -28.66 -11.94
C ALA A 258 13.85 -27.57 -11.24
N TYR A 259 14.53 -26.71 -12.00
CA TYR A 259 15.28 -25.56 -11.50
C TYR A 259 14.38 -24.57 -10.76
N VAL A 260 13.28 -24.14 -11.37
CA VAL A 260 12.34 -23.19 -10.79
C VAL A 260 11.68 -23.79 -9.55
N ARG A 261 11.28 -25.07 -9.63
CA ARG A 261 10.75 -25.83 -8.50
C ARG A 261 11.71 -25.81 -7.30
N LYS A 262 12.97 -26.15 -7.55
CA LYS A 262 13.98 -26.24 -6.49
C LYS A 262 14.27 -24.89 -5.84
N THR A 263 14.29 -23.83 -6.64
CA THR A 263 14.44 -22.45 -6.19
C THR A 263 13.27 -22.02 -5.28
N ALA A 264 12.04 -22.36 -5.63
CA ALA A 264 10.86 -22.10 -4.81
C ALA A 264 10.88 -22.92 -3.50
N GLU A 265 11.27 -24.22 -3.55
CA GLU A 265 11.44 -25.08 -2.37
C GLU A 265 12.42 -24.47 -1.37
N TYR A 266 13.54 -23.91 -1.82
CA TYR A 266 14.54 -23.28 -0.94
C TYR A 266 14.01 -22.01 -0.28
N ALA A 267 13.28 -21.18 -1.01
CA ALA A 267 12.63 -20.01 -0.43
C ALA A 267 11.57 -20.41 0.62
N ARG A 268 10.81 -21.47 0.36
CA ARG A 268 9.86 -22.03 1.32
C ARG A 268 10.53 -22.58 2.57
N GLN A 269 11.65 -23.30 2.40
CA GLN A 269 12.47 -23.78 3.52
C GLN A 269 13.02 -22.62 4.35
N ALA A 270 13.45 -21.53 3.71
CA ALA A 270 13.91 -20.33 4.40
C ALA A 270 12.82 -19.73 5.30
N CYS A 271 11.58 -19.62 4.79
CA CYS A 271 10.44 -19.15 5.58
C CYS A 271 10.16 -20.06 6.77
N THR A 272 10.19 -21.38 6.58
CA THR A 272 9.95 -22.36 7.65
C THR A 272 11.06 -22.31 8.71
N ALA A 273 12.32 -22.27 8.28
CA ALA A 273 13.49 -22.19 9.17
C ALA A 273 13.55 -20.87 9.97
N ALA A 274 12.97 -19.80 9.41
CA ALA A 274 12.84 -18.53 10.10
C ALA A 274 11.70 -18.50 11.15
N GLY A 275 10.87 -19.54 11.22
CA GLY A 275 9.67 -19.57 12.07
C GLY A 275 8.44 -18.89 11.45
N PHE A 276 8.47 -18.58 10.16
CA PHE A 276 7.39 -17.90 9.43
C PHE A 276 6.90 -18.72 8.21
N PRO A 277 6.42 -19.95 8.39
CA PRO A 277 6.03 -20.82 7.27
C PRO A 277 4.87 -20.25 6.42
N SER A 278 4.11 -19.31 6.98
CA SER A 278 3.03 -18.59 6.28
C SER A 278 3.51 -17.39 5.46
N ARG A 279 4.82 -17.09 5.37
CA ARG A 279 5.31 -16.05 4.44
C ARG A 279 5.10 -16.48 3.00
N ARG A 280 4.79 -15.51 2.15
CA ARG A 280 4.59 -15.78 0.72
C ARG A 280 5.92 -16.06 0.03
N VAL A 281 5.88 -17.03 -0.88
CA VAL A 281 6.97 -17.29 -1.84
C VAL A 281 6.41 -17.09 -3.23
N GLN A 282 6.91 -16.11 -3.95
CA GLN A 282 6.43 -15.73 -5.28
C GLN A 282 7.60 -15.64 -6.26
N PRO A 283 8.04 -16.77 -6.85
CA PRO A 283 9.16 -16.75 -7.77
C PRO A 283 8.93 -15.80 -8.94
N THR A 284 9.98 -15.06 -9.30
CA THR A 284 9.98 -14.24 -10.52
C THR A 284 10.40 -15.11 -11.68
N VAL A 285 9.53 -15.23 -12.69
CA VAL A 285 9.72 -16.06 -13.86
C VAL A 285 10.04 -15.24 -15.10
N LYS A 286 10.87 -15.79 -16.00
CA LYS A 286 11.32 -15.12 -17.21
C LYS A 286 10.23 -15.14 -18.27
N THR A 287 9.87 -13.96 -18.76
CA THR A 287 8.94 -13.80 -19.90
C THR A 287 9.54 -12.86 -20.94
N TYR A 288 10.81 -13.08 -21.31
CA TYR A 288 11.51 -12.36 -22.36
C TYR A 288 12.53 -13.28 -23.03
N THR A 289 12.81 -13.05 -24.30
CA THR A 289 13.88 -13.70 -25.06
C THR A 289 15.15 -12.86 -24.96
N GLY A 290 16.27 -13.49 -24.70
CA GLY A 290 17.58 -12.83 -24.61
C GLY A 290 18.60 -13.71 -23.90
N GLU A 291 19.87 -13.30 -23.92
CA GLU A 291 20.96 -14.00 -23.24
C GLU A 291 21.20 -15.43 -23.76
N GLY A 292 20.94 -15.66 -25.07
CA GLY A 292 21.08 -16.96 -25.70
C GLY A 292 19.89 -17.91 -25.51
N GLU A 293 18.81 -17.44 -24.90
CA GLU A 293 17.61 -18.23 -24.61
C GLU A 293 16.41 -17.76 -25.42
N THR A 294 15.53 -18.70 -25.75
CA THR A 294 14.28 -18.42 -26.48
C THR A 294 13.08 -18.70 -25.59
N THR A 295 12.33 -17.65 -25.25
CA THR A 295 11.08 -17.80 -24.51
C THR A 295 9.96 -18.31 -25.42
N THR A 296 9.28 -19.35 -24.97
CA THR A 296 8.13 -19.98 -25.62
C THR A 296 7.01 -20.18 -24.59
N THR A 297 5.82 -20.52 -25.06
CA THR A 297 4.72 -20.90 -24.14
C THR A 297 5.08 -22.12 -23.28
N ALA A 298 5.90 -23.03 -23.79
CA ALA A 298 6.38 -24.21 -23.04
C ALA A 298 7.34 -23.82 -21.91
N THR A 299 8.30 -22.90 -22.16
CA THR A 299 9.22 -22.44 -21.11
C THR A 299 8.50 -21.61 -20.04
N ILE A 300 7.48 -20.82 -20.41
CA ILE A 300 6.61 -20.11 -19.45
C ILE A 300 5.85 -21.12 -18.59
N GLU A 301 5.25 -22.14 -19.21
CA GLU A 301 4.56 -23.22 -18.49
C GLU A 301 5.48 -23.97 -17.53
N ALA A 302 6.69 -24.31 -17.98
CA ALA A 302 7.69 -24.95 -17.12
C ALA A 302 8.04 -24.09 -15.90
N SER A 303 8.24 -22.78 -16.10
CA SER A 303 8.52 -21.82 -15.04
C SER A 303 7.38 -21.77 -14.01
N ILE A 304 6.16 -21.58 -14.47
CA ILE A 304 4.99 -21.44 -13.59
C ILE A 304 4.73 -22.73 -12.83
N THR A 305 4.72 -23.87 -13.56
CA THR A 305 4.51 -25.18 -12.94
C THR A 305 5.60 -25.49 -11.92
N GLY A 306 6.85 -25.18 -12.23
CA GLY A 306 7.97 -25.32 -11.30
C GLY A 306 7.77 -24.48 -10.04
N ALA A 307 7.41 -23.21 -10.18
CA ALA A 307 7.13 -22.33 -9.05
C ALA A 307 6.06 -22.90 -8.10
N LEU A 308 4.94 -23.36 -8.66
CA LEU A 308 3.82 -23.92 -7.89
C LEU A 308 4.18 -25.26 -7.24
N LEU A 309 4.82 -26.16 -7.95
CA LEU A 309 5.27 -27.47 -7.43
C LEU A 309 6.32 -27.31 -6.33
N GLY A 310 7.09 -26.21 -6.31
CA GLY A 310 8.06 -25.88 -5.28
C GLY A 310 7.46 -25.23 -4.03
N GLY A 311 6.13 -25.13 -3.94
CA GLY A 311 5.43 -24.50 -2.81
C GLY A 311 5.36 -22.98 -2.90
N GLY A 312 5.50 -22.42 -4.11
CA GLY A 312 5.20 -21.02 -4.39
C GLY A 312 3.70 -20.75 -4.25
N ASN A 313 3.34 -19.59 -3.69
CA ASN A 313 1.95 -19.13 -3.57
C ASN A 313 1.46 -18.48 -4.87
N GLY A 314 2.33 -18.36 -5.85
CA GLY A 314 2.09 -17.74 -7.12
C GLY A 314 3.40 -17.46 -7.85
N TYR A 315 3.38 -16.55 -8.79
CA TYR A 315 4.56 -16.14 -9.54
C TYR A 315 4.45 -14.69 -9.99
N GLN A 316 5.59 -14.09 -10.27
CA GLN A 316 5.68 -12.79 -10.93
C GLN A 316 6.32 -12.96 -12.30
N SER A 317 5.70 -12.40 -13.33
CA SER A 317 6.27 -12.33 -14.66
C SER A 317 7.22 -11.14 -14.80
N PHE A 318 8.42 -11.36 -15.27
CA PHE A 318 9.37 -10.33 -15.68
C PHE A 318 9.52 -10.37 -17.19
N ARG A 319 8.86 -9.48 -17.97
CA ARG A 319 8.10 -8.29 -17.59
C ARG A 319 7.02 -7.91 -18.62
N TYR A 320 6.12 -6.99 -18.29
CA TYR A 320 4.98 -6.51 -19.08
C TYR A 320 5.33 -6.13 -20.52
N GLN A 321 6.42 -5.38 -20.73
CA GLN A 321 6.83 -4.88 -22.05
C GLN A 321 7.05 -5.96 -23.10
N PHE A 322 7.40 -7.15 -22.68
CA PHE A 322 7.55 -8.30 -23.57
C PHE A 322 6.22 -9.04 -23.75
N LEU A 323 5.41 -9.09 -22.72
CA LEU A 323 4.12 -9.74 -22.76
C LEU A 323 3.15 -9.03 -23.70
N VAL A 324 3.14 -7.70 -23.71
CA VAL A 324 2.20 -6.90 -24.52
C VAL A 324 2.28 -7.21 -26.01
N ASN A 325 3.45 -7.60 -26.48
CA ASN A 325 3.68 -7.97 -27.88
C ASN A 325 3.49 -9.48 -28.15
N ASN A 326 3.12 -10.26 -27.12
CA ASN A 326 3.02 -11.72 -27.19
C ASN A 326 1.71 -12.23 -26.56
N PRO A 327 0.55 -12.09 -27.23
CA PRO A 327 -0.75 -12.48 -26.68
C PRO A 327 -0.82 -13.95 -26.23
N THR A 328 -0.10 -14.84 -26.91
CA THR A 328 -0.05 -16.28 -26.54
C THR A 328 0.62 -16.51 -25.20
N TRP A 329 1.57 -15.66 -24.80
CA TRP A 329 2.21 -15.74 -23.48
C TRP A 329 1.24 -15.30 -22.38
N TRP A 330 0.47 -14.22 -22.60
CA TRP A 330 -0.60 -13.81 -21.72
C TRP A 330 -1.62 -14.94 -21.50
N THR A 331 -2.10 -15.53 -22.61
CA THR A 331 -3.05 -16.64 -22.55
C THR A 331 -2.48 -17.83 -21.78
N LYS A 332 -1.18 -18.15 -21.98
CA LYS A 332 -0.52 -19.23 -21.24
C LYS A 332 -0.47 -18.91 -19.73
N MET A 333 -0.11 -17.70 -19.36
CA MET A 333 -0.11 -17.26 -17.95
C MET A 333 -1.49 -17.33 -17.33
N ALA A 334 -2.52 -16.87 -18.04
CA ALA A 334 -3.91 -16.88 -17.57
C ALA A 334 -4.45 -18.29 -17.29
N GLN A 335 -3.93 -19.34 -17.92
CA GLN A 335 -4.30 -20.73 -17.62
C GLN A 335 -3.95 -21.15 -16.17
N PHE A 336 -2.98 -20.45 -15.55
CA PHE A 336 -2.55 -20.68 -14.18
C PHE A 336 -3.07 -19.60 -13.22
N ALA A 337 -3.76 -18.59 -13.71
CA ALA A 337 -4.48 -17.63 -12.91
C ALA A 337 -5.77 -18.27 -12.38
N VAL A 338 -5.64 -19.17 -11.43
CA VAL A 338 -6.82 -19.79 -10.81
C VAL A 338 -7.55 -18.73 -10.00
N PRO A 339 -8.85 -18.47 -10.27
CA PRO A 339 -9.65 -17.63 -9.41
C PRO A 339 -9.72 -18.24 -8.01
N GLY A 340 -9.15 -17.57 -7.06
CA GLY A 340 -9.06 -18.06 -5.71
C GLY A 340 -7.63 -18.36 -5.31
N CYS A 341 -7.15 -17.71 -4.28
CA CYS A 341 -5.86 -17.98 -3.67
C CYS A 341 -6.04 -18.53 -2.27
N ASN A 342 -5.14 -19.42 -1.82
CA ASN A 342 -5.10 -19.84 -0.41
C ASN A 342 -4.68 -18.68 0.52
N TRP A 343 -4.59 -17.49 -0.02
CA TRP A 343 -4.31 -16.25 0.71
C TRP A 343 -5.50 -15.33 0.58
N PRO A 344 -5.94 -14.70 1.65
CA PRO A 344 -7.03 -13.75 1.54
C PRO A 344 -6.65 -12.64 0.56
N ARG A 345 -7.56 -12.36 -0.38
CA ARG A 345 -7.47 -11.19 -1.27
C ARG A 345 -8.30 -10.08 -0.66
N PRO A 346 -7.68 -9.16 0.08
CA PRO A 346 -8.41 -8.09 0.73
C PRO A 346 -8.99 -7.15 -0.31
N ARG A 347 -10.29 -6.93 -0.21
CA ARG A 347 -11.04 -5.96 -1.02
C ARG A 347 -11.75 -5.03 -0.07
N LEU A 348 -11.46 -3.75 -0.17
CA LEU A 348 -11.98 -2.74 0.72
C LEU A 348 -12.70 -1.67 -0.07
N ALA A 349 -14.01 -1.57 0.10
CA ALA A 349 -14.76 -0.41 -0.34
C ALA A 349 -14.79 0.64 0.79
N VAL A 350 -14.53 1.90 0.44
CA VAL A 350 -14.56 3.01 1.40
C VAL A 350 -15.44 4.12 0.87
N SER A 351 -16.30 4.64 1.73
CA SER A 351 -17.10 5.83 1.45
C SER A 351 -17.12 6.74 2.68
N SER A 352 -17.00 8.04 2.47
CA SER A 352 -17.01 9.01 3.57
C SER A 352 -17.57 10.36 3.10
N PRO A 353 -18.89 10.48 2.90
CA PRO A 353 -19.50 11.74 2.48
C PRO A 353 -19.46 12.83 3.56
N ARG A 354 -19.13 12.45 4.78
CA ARG A 354 -18.96 13.30 5.98
C ARG A 354 -17.67 12.94 6.68
N LEU A 355 -17.51 13.28 7.97
CA LEU A 355 -16.37 12.82 8.77
C LEU A 355 -16.44 11.32 9.09
N THR A 356 -17.62 10.71 9.09
CA THR A 356 -17.73 9.27 9.32
C THR A 356 -17.45 8.49 8.05
N GLY A 357 -16.34 7.77 8.03
CA GLY A 357 -16.02 6.80 6.99
C GLY A 357 -16.72 5.46 7.24
N ALA A 358 -17.21 4.85 6.17
CA ALA A 358 -17.70 3.47 6.15
C ALA A 358 -16.71 2.60 5.38
N PHE A 359 -16.30 1.49 5.98
CA PHE A 359 -15.27 0.58 5.49
C PHE A 359 -15.90 -0.81 5.33
N ASP A 360 -16.04 -1.26 4.09
CA ASP A 360 -16.70 -2.53 3.78
C ASP A 360 -15.70 -3.53 3.19
N PRO A 361 -15.29 -4.54 3.97
CA PRO A 361 -14.41 -5.62 3.55
C PRO A 361 -15.18 -6.82 2.93
N ALA A 362 -16.50 -6.76 2.78
CA ALA A 362 -17.34 -7.91 2.44
C ALA A 362 -16.96 -8.61 1.12
N GLN A 363 -16.30 -7.90 0.21
CA GLN A 363 -15.81 -8.49 -1.05
C GLN A 363 -14.44 -9.18 -0.91
N THR A 364 -13.84 -9.19 0.28
CA THR A 364 -12.61 -9.96 0.54
C THR A 364 -12.89 -11.44 0.30
N ILE A 365 -12.06 -12.06 -0.51
CA ILE A 365 -12.23 -13.46 -0.91
C ILE A 365 -11.01 -14.29 -0.53
N ASP A 366 -11.27 -15.55 -0.30
CA ASP A 366 -10.28 -16.61 -0.18
C ASP A 366 -10.83 -17.83 -0.93
N SER A 367 -9.96 -18.66 -1.52
CA SER A 367 -10.45 -19.79 -2.35
C SER A 367 -10.78 -21.02 -1.54
N ASP A 368 -10.12 -21.20 -0.41
CA ASP A 368 -10.26 -22.37 0.45
C ASP A 368 -11.08 -22.10 1.71
N GLN A 369 -11.52 -20.85 1.89
CA GLN A 369 -12.32 -20.44 3.04
C GLN A 369 -13.50 -19.55 2.63
N ALA A 370 -14.59 -19.68 3.38
CA ALA A 370 -15.73 -18.78 3.23
C ALA A 370 -15.38 -17.36 3.72
N ALA A 371 -15.82 -16.33 3.00
CA ALA A 371 -15.51 -14.93 3.32
C ALA A 371 -15.86 -14.53 4.78
N ASN A 372 -16.91 -15.13 5.36
CA ASN A 372 -17.33 -14.87 6.73
C ASN A 372 -16.45 -15.53 7.81
N THR A 373 -15.52 -16.42 7.42
CA THR A 373 -14.54 -17.01 8.35
C THR A 373 -13.23 -16.23 8.40
N LEU A 374 -13.03 -15.31 7.46
CA LEU A 374 -11.87 -14.44 7.42
C LEU A 374 -11.93 -13.43 8.56
N GLN A 375 -10.77 -13.04 9.03
CA GLN A 375 -10.61 -11.94 9.98
C GLN A 375 -9.97 -10.73 9.30
N VAL A 376 -10.38 -9.55 9.72
CA VAL A 376 -9.83 -8.28 9.24
C VAL A 376 -9.38 -7.41 10.39
N ARG A 377 -8.45 -6.50 10.13
CA ARG A 377 -8.11 -5.39 11.01
C ARG A 377 -7.80 -4.14 10.21
N PHE A 378 -8.00 -2.98 10.81
CA PHE A 378 -7.89 -1.70 10.15
C PHE A 378 -6.91 -0.77 10.86
N ASP A 379 -6.18 -0.03 10.08
CA ASP A 379 -5.53 1.24 10.39
C ASP A 379 -6.31 2.28 9.57
N TYR A 380 -7.15 3.06 10.23
CA TYR A 380 -8.13 3.91 9.55
C TYR A 380 -7.56 5.24 9.07
N ASP A 381 -6.51 5.73 9.71
CA ASP A 381 -5.94 7.06 9.45
C ASP A 381 -4.53 7.01 8.83
N GLY A 382 -3.99 5.80 8.62
CA GLY A 382 -2.73 5.59 7.93
C GLY A 382 -1.49 5.90 8.78
N ASP A 383 -1.63 5.94 10.10
CA ASP A 383 -0.51 6.19 11.03
C ASP A 383 0.39 4.96 11.24
N ARG A 384 0.08 3.84 10.55
CA ARG A 384 0.78 2.54 10.55
C ARG A 384 0.58 1.71 11.82
N VAL A 385 -0.29 2.16 12.70
CA VAL A 385 -0.74 1.41 13.86
C VAL A 385 -2.17 0.93 13.61
N PHE A 386 -2.44 -0.34 13.85
CA PHE A 386 -3.81 -0.83 13.68
C PHE A 386 -4.70 -0.31 14.81
N ASP A 387 -5.75 0.42 14.44
CA ASP A 387 -6.80 0.89 15.36
C ASP A 387 -7.65 -0.26 15.90
N THR A 388 -7.70 -1.40 15.20
CA THR A 388 -8.50 -2.54 15.60
C THR A 388 -7.64 -3.79 15.81
N LEU A 389 -8.10 -4.64 16.72
CA LEU A 389 -7.65 -6.03 16.77
C LEU A 389 -8.25 -6.81 15.58
N TRP A 390 -7.82 -8.05 15.40
CA TRP A 390 -8.44 -8.97 14.46
C TRP A 390 -9.91 -9.19 14.82
N GLN A 391 -10.79 -8.94 13.87
CA GLN A 391 -12.24 -9.03 14.01
C GLN A 391 -12.86 -9.75 12.81
N ALA A 392 -14.15 -10.08 12.89
CA ALA A 392 -14.87 -10.70 11.78
C ALA A 392 -14.81 -9.82 10.51
N ASN A 393 -14.85 -10.45 9.35
CA ASN A 393 -14.92 -9.79 8.05
C ASN A 393 -16.32 -9.14 7.87
N ALA A 394 -16.51 -7.98 8.47
CA ALA A 394 -17.77 -7.25 8.50
C ALA A 394 -17.53 -5.74 8.32
N PRO A 395 -18.53 -5.01 7.79
CA PRO A 395 -18.46 -3.57 7.68
C PRO A 395 -18.16 -2.87 9.00
N ALA A 396 -17.34 -1.84 8.94
CA ALA A 396 -16.93 -1.02 10.07
C ALA A 396 -17.15 0.46 9.76
N SER A 397 -17.18 1.30 10.79
CA SER A 397 -17.23 2.74 10.63
C SER A 397 -16.25 3.44 11.57
N ARG A 398 -15.70 4.57 11.14
CA ARG A 398 -14.78 5.38 11.93
C ARG A 398 -15.05 6.86 11.71
N LEU A 399 -15.06 7.63 12.79
CA LEU A 399 -15.09 9.09 12.73
C LEU A 399 -13.67 9.60 12.48
N ALA A 400 -13.45 10.33 11.38
CA ALA A 400 -12.20 11.02 11.10
C ALA A 400 -12.04 12.24 12.03
N ARG A 401 -10.81 12.60 12.34
CA ARG A 401 -10.49 13.74 13.22
C ARG A 401 -10.87 15.08 12.62
N SER A 402 -10.79 15.20 11.30
CA SER A 402 -11.09 16.43 10.54
C SER A 402 -11.44 16.10 9.11
N PRO A 403 -12.04 17.04 8.37
CA PRO A 403 -12.11 16.93 6.91
C PRO A 403 -10.71 16.82 6.29
N GLY A 404 -10.58 16.01 5.25
CA GLY A 404 -9.30 15.81 4.59
C GLY A 404 -9.21 14.48 3.87
N VAL A 405 -8.05 14.24 3.28
CA VAL A 405 -7.74 12.99 2.61
C VAL A 405 -7.01 12.09 3.59
N TYR A 406 -7.46 10.87 3.71
CA TYR A 406 -6.89 9.83 4.57
C TYR A 406 -6.55 8.60 3.75
N THR A 407 -5.60 7.81 4.23
CA THR A 407 -5.30 6.49 3.68
C THR A 407 -5.58 5.46 4.76
N THR A 408 -6.47 4.53 4.49
CA THR A 408 -6.73 3.39 5.37
C THR A 408 -5.98 2.16 4.90
N THR A 409 -5.43 1.39 5.83
CA THR A 409 -4.84 0.09 5.58
C THR A 409 -5.74 -0.99 6.17
N MET A 410 -6.07 -1.99 5.38
CA MET A 410 -6.76 -3.19 5.86
C MET A 410 -5.86 -4.41 5.68
N GLN A 411 -5.78 -5.24 6.71
CA GLN A 411 -5.27 -6.61 6.59
C GLN A 411 -6.40 -7.60 6.71
N ALA A 412 -6.35 -8.62 5.88
CA ALA A 412 -7.20 -9.80 6.00
C ALA A 412 -6.34 -11.02 6.38
N ARG A 413 -6.88 -11.90 7.22
CA ARG A 413 -6.22 -13.11 7.70
C ARG A 413 -7.17 -14.31 7.58
N ASP A 414 -6.62 -15.43 7.11
CA ASP A 414 -7.29 -16.74 7.11
C ASP A 414 -7.10 -17.52 8.42
N ALA A 415 -7.68 -18.71 8.50
CA ALA A 415 -7.53 -19.59 9.66
C ALA A 415 -6.13 -20.22 9.78
N GLN A 416 -5.36 -20.25 8.69
CA GLN A 416 -3.97 -20.72 8.66
C GLN A 416 -2.99 -19.62 9.09
N GLY A 417 -3.48 -18.40 9.36
CA GLY A 417 -2.67 -17.26 9.77
C GLY A 417 -1.97 -16.54 8.61
N GLN A 418 -2.38 -16.81 7.37
CA GLN A 418 -1.86 -16.13 6.20
C GLN A 418 -2.48 -14.74 6.11
N VAL A 419 -1.65 -13.72 5.89
CA VAL A 419 -2.07 -12.31 5.95
C VAL A 419 -1.80 -11.62 4.62
N SER A 420 -2.77 -10.88 4.13
CA SER A 420 -2.62 -9.96 2.98
C SER A 420 -3.08 -8.56 3.34
N THR A 421 -2.48 -7.57 2.70
CA THR A 421 -2.71 -6.14 2.97
C THR A 421 -3.28 -5.47 1.73
N THR A 422 -4.20 -4.53 1.92
CA THR A 422 -4.61 -3.55 0.91
C THR A 422 -4.73 -2.17 1.54
N ARG A 423 -4.56 -1.14 0.72
CA ARG A 423 -4.74 0.27 1.11
C ARG A 423 -5.77 0.94 0.24
N ARG A 424 -6.45 1.92 0.80
CA ARG A 424 -7.42 2.74 0.07
C ARG A 424 -7.38 4.16 0.59
N ARG A 425 -7.40 5.10 -0.34
CA ARG A 425 -7.55 6.52 -0.03
C ARG A 425 -9.03 6.86 0.03
N TYR A 426 -9.39 7.72 0.98
CA TYR A 426 -10.73 8.27 1.07
C TYR A 426 -10.68 9.75 1.50
N THR A 427 -11.75 10.48 1.18
CA THR A 427 -11.88 11.87 1.60
C THR A 427 -12.97 11.96 2.65
N ALA A 428 -12.60 12.34 3.87
CA ALA A 428 -13.55 12.75 4.89
C ALA A 428 -14.12 14.13 4.50
N GLY A 429 -15.43 14.20 4.33
CA GLY A 429 -16.11 15.38 3.78
C GLY A 429 -16.24 16.51 4.80
N SER A 430 -16.67 17.67 4.30
CA SER A 430 -16.99 18.84 5.13
C SER A 430 -18.05 18.51 6.17
N ALA A 431 -17.84 18.99 7.39
CA ALA A 431 -18.77 18.78 8.49
C ALA A 431 -19.46 20.06 9.00
N VAL A 432 -19.14 21.21 8.38
CA VAL A 432 -19.75 22.50 8.75
C VAL A 432 -20.36 23.18 7.52
N ALA A 433 -21.53 23.77 7.69
CA ALA A 433 -22.10 24.71 6.73
C ALA A 433 -22.62 25.96 7.47
N VAL A 434 -22.48 27.13 6.86
CA VAL A 434 -23.02 28.40 7.38
C VAL A 434 -23.96 28.99 6.35
N THR A 435 -25.20 29.24 6.72
CA THR A 435 -26.26 29.71 5.82
C THR A 435 -27.16 30.74 6.50
N PRO A 436 -27.32 31.92 5.92
CA PRO A 436 -26.63 32.46 4.74
C PRO A 436 -25.16 32.77 5.02
N PRO A 437 -24.30 32.96 4.00
CA PRO A 437 -22.89 33.26 4.19
C PRO A 437 -22.63 34.73 4.55
N SER A 438 -23.66 35.54 4.65
CA SER A 438 -23.56 36.94 5.07
C SER A 438 -24.81 37.40 5.84
N ILE A 439 -24.63 38.33 6.76
CA ILE A 439 -25.71 39.00 7.51
C ILE A 439 -25.45 40.51 7.47
N SER A 440 -26.52 41.33 7.24
CA SER A 440 -26.42 42.78 7.37
C SER A 440 -26.41 43.19 8.85
N THR A 441 -25.46 44.01 9.22
CA THR A 441 -25.42 44.61 10.59
C THR A 441 -26.45 45.72 10.72
N THR A 442 -26.90 46.33 9.62
CA THR A 442 -27.93 47.39 9.61
C THR A 442 -29.34 46.83 9.89
N THR A 443 -29.72 45.80 9.14
CA THR A 443 -31.06 45.18 9.28
C THR A 443 -31.09 44.03 10.29
N GLY A 444 -29.94 43.54 10.67
CA GLY A 444 -29.83 42.33 11.45
C GLY A 444 -30.13 41.06 10.67
N GLY A 445 -30.19 39.93 11.33
CA GLY A 445 -30.52 38.66 10.71
C GLY A 445 -30.00 37.45 11.50
N GLN A 446 -30.25 36.30 10.90
CA GLN A 446 -29.80 35.04 11.47
C GLN A 446 -28.97 34.23 10.47
N ALA A 447 -27.98 33.49 10.97
CA ALA A 447 -27.30 32.46 10.23
C ALA A 447 -27.33 31.13 11.00
N GLN A 448 -27.55 30.06 10.29
CA GLN A 448 -27.45 28.70 10.82
C GLN A 448 -26.03 28.18 10.61
N ILE A 449 -25.43 27.67 11.67
CA ILE A 449 -24.19 26.91 11.66
C ILE A 449 -24.60 25.45 11.79
N GLN A 450 -24.60 24.74 10.67
CA GLN A 450 -24.99 23.33 10.61
C GLN A 450 -23.75 22.45 10.79
N ILE A 451 -23.84 21.48 11.67
CA ILE A 451 -22.83 20.46 11.93
C ILE A 451 -23.40 19.13 11.42
N ASP A 452 -22.64 18.38 10.65
CA ASP A 452 -23.00 17.04 10.21
C ASP A 452 -21.72 16.18 10.07
N VAL A 453 -21.38 15.44 11.12
CA VAL A 453 -20.22 14.56 11.15
C VAL A 453 -20.54 13.13 10.76
N GLY A 454 -21.82 12.82 10.57
CA GLY A 454 -22.32 11.46 10.36
C GLY A 454 -22.46 10.65 11.65
N ALA A 455 -23.07 9.48 11.54
CA ALA A 455 -23.51 8.66 12.68
C ALA A 455 -22.38 8.26 13.66
N GLY A 456 -21.12 8.24 13.19
CA GLY A 456 -19.98 7.96 14.06
C GLY A 456 -19.73 9.00 15.16
N GLY A 457 -20.32 10.20 15.02
CA GLY A 457 -20.28 11.25 16.04
C GLY A 457 -21.54 11.35 16.90
N ALA A 458 -22.48 10.43 16.77
CA ALA A 458 -23.73 10.45 17.54
C ALA A 458 -23.48 10.50 19.05
N GLY A 459 -24.19 11.40 19.74
CA GLY A 459 -24.06 11.58 21.19
C GLY A 459 -22.81 12.32 21.66
N ASN A 460 -21.88 12.67 20.79
CA ASN A 460 -20.73 13.50 21.15
C ASN A 460 -21.19 14.90 21.56
N VAL A 461 -20.50 15.49 22.51
CA VAL A 461 -20.65 16.90 22.86
C VAL A 461 -19.98 17.74 21.79
N TYR A 462 -20.61 18.82 21.37
CA TYR A 462 -20.01 19.80 20.47
C TYR A 462 -20.00 21.21 21.05
N LEU A 463 -19.02 22.01 20.63
CA LEU A 463 -18.91 23.44 20.90
C LEU A 463 -18.62 24.18 19.59
N VAL A 464 -19.50 25.12 19.23
CA VAL A 464 -19.29 26.03 18.09
C VAL A 464 -18.35 27.14 18.53
N ILE A 465 -17.35 27.42 17.72
CA ILE A 465 -16.37 28.47 17.93
C ILE A 465 -16.21 29.33 16.67
N ALA A 466 -15.78 30.57 16.86
CA ALA A 466 -15.46 31.47 15.75
C ALA A 466 -14.26 32.36 16.06
N SER A 467 -13.67 32.94 15.00
CA SER A 467 -12.56 33.88 15.08
C SER A 467 -12.71 34.96 14.03
N ILE A 468 -12.25 36.17 14.33
CA ILE A 468 -12.10 37.27 13.36
C ILE A 468 -10.62 37.52 12.99
N SER A 469 -9.69 36.85 13.65
CA SER A 469 -8.25 36.99 13.40
C SER A 469 -7.68 35.91 12.46
N GLY A 470 -8.53 35.03 11.91
CA GLY A 470 -8.16 34.09 10.87
C GLY A 470 -7.98 32.64 11.29
N THR A 471 -7.37 31.88 10.40
CA THR A 471 -7.29 30.41 10.50
C THR A 471 -5.87 29.91 10.73
N SER A 472 -4.85 30.75 10.62
CA SER A 472 -3.44 30.39 10.75
C SER A 472 -2.75 31.32 11.76
N PRO A 473 -1.92 30.77 12.65
CA PRO A 473 -1.42 29.38 12.72
C PRO A 473 -2.41 28.35 13.28
N GLY A 474 -3.58 28.77 13.78
CA GLY A 474 -4.52 27.90 14.48
C GLY A 474 -4.12 27.65 15.94
N PHE A 475 -4.83 26.76 16.63
CA PHE A 475 -4.48 26.39 18.01
C PHE A 475 -4.53 24.87 18.22
N LEU A 476 -3.66 24.40 19.11
CA LEU A 476 -3.65 23.01 19.53
C LEU A 476 -4.69 22.82 20.64
N TRP A 477 -5.79 22.13 20.34
CA TRP A 477 -6.85 21.86 21.31
C TRP A 477 -6.48 20.71 22.26
N GLN A 478 -6.05 19.57 21.68
CA GLN A 478 -5.48 18.42 22.39
C GLN A 478 -4.35 17.83 21.52
N PRO A 479 -3.48 16.98 22.07
CA PRO A 479 -2.44 16.32 21.27
C PRO A 479 -3.02 15.70 19.98
N GLY A 480 -2.46 16.08 18.84
CA GLY A 480 -2.91 15.64 17.52
C GLY A 480 -4.15 16.36 16.93
N PHE A 481 -4.72 17.39 17.64
CA PHE A 481 -5.87 18.17 17.18
C PHE A 481 -5.51 19.65 17.00
N LEU A 482 -4.83 19.98 15.90
CA LEU A 482 -4.56 21.35 15.50
C LEU A 482 -5.77 21.91 14.76
N VAL A 483 -6.54 22.76 15.44
CA VAL A 483 -7.74 23.38 14.88
C VAL A 483 -7.33 24.58 14.02
N PRO A 484 -7.76 24.69 12.75
CA PRO A 484 -7.41 25.79 11.88
C PRO A 484 -8.27 27.03 12.18
N LEU A 485 -8.10 27.59 13.38
CA LEU A 485 -8.79 28.79 13.85
C LEU A 485 -7.90 29.48 14.91
N ASN A 486 -7.67 30.77 14.77
CA ASN A 486 -6.94 31.53 15.79
C ASN A 486 -7.82 31.80 17.01
N VAL A 487 -7.23 31.79 18.20
CA VAL A 487 -7.93 32.19 19.43
C VAL A 487 -7.89 33.70 19.55
N ASP A 488 -9.06 34.33 19.65
CA ASP A 488 -9.22 35.77 19.84
C ASP A 488 -10.38 36.09 20.82
N GLY A 489 -10.75 37.37 20.92
CA GLY A 489 -11.84 37.81 21.79
C GLY A 489 -13.20 37.18 21.42
N VAL A 490 -13.47 36.94 20.15
CA VAL A 490 -14.71 36.28 19.70
C VAL A 490 -14.68 34.80 20.08
N THR A 491 -13.56 34.12 19.88
CA THR A 491 -13.38 32.73 20.30
C THR A 491 -13.63 32.58 21.81
N THR A 492 -13.04 33.48 22.60
CA THR A 492 -13.14 33.47 24.06
C THR A 492 -14.59 33.76 24.52
N LEU A 493 -15.25 34.72 23.88
CA LEU A 493 -16.64 35.06 24.18
C LEU A 493 -17.58 33.88 23.97
N LEU A 494 -17.50 33.26 22.78
CA LEU A 494 -18.34 32.11 22.42
C LEU A 494 -18.06 30.89 23.30
N ALA A 495 -16.81 30.67 23.68
CA ALA A 495 -16.45 29.56 24.55
C ALA A 495 -16.93 29.78 26.02
N SER A 496 -16.99 31.04 26.49
CA SER A 496 -17.46 31.36 27.83
C SER A 496 -18.99 31.40 27.98
N ASP A 497 -19.70 31.75 26.89
CA ASP A 497 -21.18 31.82 26.86
C ASP A 497 -21.71 31.21 25.52
N PRO A 498 -21.55 29.89 25.34
CA PRO A 498 -21.82 29.24 24.03
C PRO A 498 -23.31 29.18 23.67
N ASN A 499 -24.20 29.40 24.65
CA ASN A 499 -25.65 29.43 24.47
C ASN A 499 -26.23 30.79 24.84
N GLY A 500 -25.43 31.84 24.71
CA GLY A 500 -25.80 33.21 25.03
C GLY A 500 -26.71 33.86 23.98
N PRO A 501 -27.02 35.14 24.15
CA PRO A 501 -28.03 35.83 23.33
C PRO A 501 -27.67 35.97 21.86
N LEU A 502 -26.35 35.88 21.52
CA LEU A 502 -25.89 35.95 20.13
C LEU A 502 -25.84 34.58 19.43
N LEU A 503 -25.59 33.50 20.20
CA LEU A 503 -25.45 32.14 19.64
C LEU A 503 -26.35 31.18 20.42
N TRP A 504 -27.45 30.79 19.83
CA TRP A 504 -28.32 29.75 20.36
C TRP A 504 -27.82 28.36 19.96
N ASN A 505 -27.85 27.41 20.87
CA ASN A 505 -27.44 26.02 20.65
C ASN A 505 -25.99 25.90 20.14
N GLY A 506 -25.08 26.75 20.66
CA GLY A 506 -23.65 26.70 20.32
C GLY A 506 -22.90 25.61 21.09
N LEU A 507 -23.47 25.08 22.19
CA LEU A 507 -23.00 23.92 22.93
C LEU A 507 -24.14 22.95 23.14
N GLY A 508 -23.94 21.68 22.84
CA GLY A 508 -24.93 20.63 23.01
C GLY A 508 -24.40 19.25 22.64
N ASN A 509 -25.30 18.30 22.44
CA ASN A 509 -24.97 16.96 21.96
C ASN A 509 -25.40 16.80 20.50
N LEU A 510 -24.59 16.09 19.73
CA LEU A 510 -24.96 15.66 18.38
C LEU A 510 -26.10 14.62 18.47
N ASP A 511 -27.04 14.70 17.54
CA ASP A 511 -28.17 13.75 17.44
C ASP A 511 -27.71 12.33 17.03
N ALA A 512 -28.65 11.40 16.86
CA ALA A 512 -28.39 10.02 16.47
C ALA A 512 -27.75 9.88 15.07
N GLN A 513 -27.83 10.93 14.24
CA GLN A 513 -27.19 11.01 12.93
C GLN A 513 -25.87 11.78 12.96
N GLY A 514 -25.43 12.25 14.14
CA GLY A 514 -24.22 13.06 14.30
C GLY A 514 -24.39 14.51 13.82
N ARG A 515 -25.58 15.10 14.00
CA ARG A 515 -25.93 16.43 13.54
C ARG A 515 -26.30 17.37 14.66
N ALA A 516 -26.07 18.66 14.42
CA ALA A 516 -26.59 19.76 15.23
C ALA A 516 -26.75 21.03 14.37
N THR A 517 -27.51 21.98 14.89
CA THR A 517 -27.63 23.31 14.29
C THR A 517 -27.56 24.35 15.39
N ALA A 518 -26.58 25.23 15.31
CA ALA A 518 -26.52 26.45 16.10
C ALA A 518 -27.03 27.64 15.29
N VAL A 519 -27.56 28.66 15.95
CA VAL A 519 -28.13 29.84 15.29
C VAL A 519 -27.46 31.09 15.83
N LEU A 520 -26.71 31.78 14.95
CA LEU A 520 -26.22 33.11 15.21
C LEU A 520 -27.32 34.13 14.95
N THR A 521 -27.57 35.04 15.90
CA THR A 521 -28.53 36.13 15.75
C THR A 521 -27.80 37.46 15.88
N ILE A 522 -27.88 38.31 14.87
CA ILE A 522 -27.34 39.68 14.89
C ILE A 522 -28.54 40.62 14.95
N PRO A 523 -28.74 41.35 16.07
CA PRO A 523 -29.80 42.36 16.18
C PRO A 523 -29.56 43.53 15.20
N PRO A 524 -30.63 44.21 14.72
CA PRO A 524 -30.51 45.40 13.89
C PRO A 524 -29.61 46.47 14.51
N ALA A 525 -28.78 47.10 13.72
CA ALA A 525 -27.82 48.13 14.11
C ALA A 525 -26.79 47.70 15.19
N ALA A 526 -26.79 46.41 15.56
CA ALA A 526 -25.77 45.85 16.42
C ALA A 526 -24.53 45.47 15.62
N LEU A 527 -23.37 45.54 16.27
CA LEU A 527 -22.10 45.09 15.71
C LEU A 527 -21.70 45.77 14.37
N THR A 528 -22.22 46.98 14.08
CA THR A 528 -21.89 47.73 12.86
C THR A 528 -20.40 48.00 12.70
N PHE A 529 -19.67 48.07 13.83
CA PHE A 529 -18.20 48.19 13.85
C PHE A 529 -17.47 46.92 13.34
N LEU A 530 -18.16 45.79 13.22
CA LEU A 530 -17.62 44.55 12.64
C LEU A 530 -17.95 44.40 11.17
N ALA A 531 -18.70 45.35 10.58
CA ALA A 531 -19.04 45.26 9.15
C ALA A 531 -17.78 45.24 8.29
N GLY A 532 -17.74 44.33 7.33
CA GLY A 532 -16.59 44.05 6.48
C GLY A 532 -15.56 43.09 7.08
N LEU A 533 -15.67 42.73 8.35
CA LEU A 533 -14.78 41.74 8.95
C LEU A 533 -15.23 40.32 8.60
N PRO A 534 -14.31 39.45 8.23
CA PRO A 534 -14.57 38.04 8.06
C PRO A 534 -14.69 37.35 9.43
N ILE A 535 -15.68 36.48 9.57
CA ILE A 535 -15.82 35.64 10.75
C ILE A 535 -15.69 34.18 10.30
N TRP A 536 -14.66 33.50 10.76
CA TRP A 536 -14.40 32.09 10.46
C TRP A 536 -15.04 31.22 11.55
N TRP A 537 -15.93 30.33 11.14
CA TRP A 537 -16.66 29.41 12.02
C TRP A 537 -16.11 28.01 11.94
N ASN A 538 -16.02 27.33 13.08
CA ASN A 538 -15.68 25.95 13.23
C ASN A 538 -16.44 25.33 14.43
N PHE A 539 -16.28 24.05 14.67
CA PHE A 539 -16.74 23.40 15.88
C PHE A 539 -15.68 22.45 16.42
N LEU A 540 -15.74 22.17 17.69
CA LEU A 540 -14.99 21.13 18.39
C LEU A 540 -15.98 20.06 18.84
N SER A 541 -15.59 18.80 18.79
CA SER A 541 -16.43 17.71 19.31
C SER A 541 -15.62 16.78 20.20
N GLN A 542 -16.21 16.42 21.33
CA GLN A 542 -15.65 15.50 22.33
C GLN A 542 -16.58 14.30 22.51
N THR A 543 -15.97 13.16 22.81
CA THR A 543 -16.74 12.02 23.30
C THR A 543 -17.40 12.36 24.64
N PRO A 544 -18.45 11.63 25.07
CA PRO A 544 -19.03 11.81 26.40
C PRO A 544 -18.03 11.67 27.55
N ALA A 545 -16.91 10.98 27.33
CA ALA A 545 -15.81 10.84 28.29
C ALA A 545 -14.81 12.02 28.26
N GLY A 546 -15.04 13.06 27.45
CA GLY A 546 -14.21 14.27 27.38
C GLY A 546 -12.98 14.18 26.47
N ALA A 547 -12.76 13.06 25.77
CA ALA A 547 -11.67 12.97 24.80
C ALA A 547 -12.04 13.71 23.51
N ALA A 548 -11.08 14.43 22.89
CA ALA A 548 -11.29 15.05 21.59
C ALA A 548 -11.69 14.00 20.55
N ALA A 549 -12.75 14.28 19.81
CA ALA A 549 -13.28 13.36 18.79
C ALA A 549 -13.01 13.86 17.38
N CYS A 550 -13.44 15.09 17.07
CA CYS A 550 -13.23 15.70 15.75
C CYS A 550 -13.42 17.23 15.82
N PHE A 551 -13.02 17.90 14.75
CA PHE A 551 -13.34 19.29 14.46
C PHE A 551 -13.71 19.44 12.98
N GLY A 552 -14.39 20.56 12.62
CA GLY A 552 -14.84 20.83 11.26
C GLY A 552 -13.78 21.48 10.38
N ASP A 553 -14.12 21.66 9.14
CA ASP A 553 -13.49 22.63 8.25
C ASP A 553 -14.00 24.04 8.57
N THR A 554 -13.15 25.04 8.41
CA THR A 554 -13.52 26.42 8.72
C THR A 554 -14.39 27.02 7.61
N LYS A 555 -15.49 27.65 7.99
CA LYS A 555 -16.42 28.35 7.08
C LYS A 555 -16.44 29.84 7.37
N LEU A 556 -16.55 30.62 6.31
CA LEU A 556 -16.58 32.07 6.38
C LEU A 556 -18.04 32.57 6.44
N LEU A 557 -18.30 33.49 7.36
CA LEU A 557 -19.46 34.38 7.37
C LEU A 557 -18.97 35.82 7.27
N THR A 558 -19.62 36.64 6.44
CA THR A 558 -19.29 38.07 6.32
C THR A 558 -20.41 38.90 6.93
N LEU A 559 -20.05 39.86 7.78
CA LEU A 559 -20.98 40.89 8.21
C LEU A 559 -20.93 42.05 7.20
N THR A 560 -22.10 42.43 6.63
CA THR A 560 -22.24 43.54 5.69
C THR A 560 -22.92 44.73 6.36
N LEU A 561 -22.79 45.92 5.80
CA LEU A 561 -23.55 47.09 6.24
C LEU A 561 -25.03 46.97 5.94
#